data_77744817ce1e43e8d871521e23c9b783
#
_entry.id   77744817ce1e43e8d871521e23c9b783
#
_cell.length_a   1.000
_cell.length_b   1.000
_cell.length_c   1.000
_cell.angle_alpha   90.00
_cell.angle_beta   90.00
_cell.angle_gamma   90.00
#
_symmetry.space_group_name_H-M   'P 1'
#
loop_
_entity.id
_entity.type
_entity.pdbx_description
1 polymer ?
#
loop_
_entity_poly.entity_id
_entity_poly.type
_entity_poly.pdbx_seq_one_letter_code
_entity_poly.pdbx_strand_id
1 'polypeptide(L)'
;MKKLAEKYPDIEFCMATCSNANEEPRLENYHTFMGAIYQGRYTAGVAAGMKLQELIDNGTITKEQAKIGYVAAYPYAEVISGYTAFLLGVRSIVPDVVMSVRYTNNWNDYLTEKKYAKEFIDEGCVIISQHSDTTGPATACEATDSDTPVYIVSYNESMANVAPTTYLTGCKINWEPYVTGVVESVLKDKKIEENVKGNVVGNDMGAGFEEGWVEMLELNELVAAKGTKAKMQEVINGFKKGKIQVFQGDYIGVDPEDPKDTCNLKKGYIENENSSAPTFHYVL
;
A
#
# COMPACT_ATOMS: atom_id res chain seq x y z
N MET A 1 4.00 -22.44 -10.59
CA MET A 1 5.48 -22.43 -10.41
C MET A 1 5.99 -23.69 -9.71
N LYS A 2 5.45 -24.19 -8.58
CA LYS A 2 5.94 -25.40 -7.86
C LYS A 2 6.18 -26.62 -8.77
N LYS A 3 5.26 -26.96 -9.68
CA LYS A 3 5.45 -28.07 -10.64
C LYS A 3 6.68 -27.89 -11.56
N LEU A 4 7.08 -26.67 -11.83
CA LEU A 4 8.30 -26.40 -12.59
C LEU A 4 9.54 -26.54 -11.71
N ALA A 5 9.48 -26.08 -10.46
CA ALA A 5 10.56 -26.25 -9.50
C ALA A 5 10.85 -27.73 -9.22
N GLU A 6 9.82 -28.57 -9.06
CA GLU A 6 9.98 -30.04 -8.96
C GLU A 6 10.69 -30.64 -10.20
N LYS A 7 10.34 -30.14 -11.39
CA LYS A 7 10.89 -30.66 -12.66
C LYS A 7 12.33 -30.23 -12.92
N TYR A 8 12.71 -29.07 -12.42
CA TYR A 8 14.02 -28.44 -12.67
C TYR A 8 14.70 -28.08 -11.33
N PRO A 9 15.22 -29.08 -10.59
CA PRO A 9 15.76 -28.86 -9.24
C PRO A 9 17.03 -27.99 -9.21
N ASP A 10 17.72 -27.84 -10.32
CA ASP A 10 18.94 -27.01 -10.43
C ASP A 10 18.63 -25.54 -10.79
N ILE A 11 17.35 -25.15 -10.83
CA ILE A 11 16.90 -23.77 -11.13
C ILE A 11 16.17 -23.22 -9.93
N GLU A 12 16.56 -22.04 -9.47
CA GLU A 12 15.82 -21.30 -8.44
C GLU A 12 14.58 -20.61 -9.02
N PHE A 13 13.46 -20.79 -8.37
CA PHE A 13 12.17 -20.19 -8.74
C PHE A 13 11.72 -19.22 -7.65
N CYS A 14 11.70 -17.95 -7.96
CA CYS A 14 11.26 -16.90 -7.05
C CYS A 14 9.91 -16.32 -7.52
N MET A 15 8.90 -16.33 -6.66
CA MET A 15 7.55 -15.84 -6.97
C MET A 15 7.21 -14.65 -6.11
N ALA A 16 7.03 -13.49 -6.75
CA ALA A 16 6.58 -12.28 -6.08
C ALA A 16 5.09 -12.36 -5.72
N THR A 17 4.67 -11.59 -4.70
CA THR A 17 3.26 -11.45 -4.28
C THR A 17 2.55 -12.74 -3.90
N CYS A 18 3.31 -13.72 -3.43
CA CYS A 18 2.84 -15.04 -3.06
C CYS A 18 3.52 -15.45 -1.75
N SER A 19 2.92 -16.35 -0.98
CA SER A 19 3.46 -16.81 0.32
C SER A 19 3.41 -18.32 0.50
N ASN A 20 3.21 -19.06 -0.58
CA ASN A 20 3.00 -20.52 -0.52
C ASN A 20 4.29 -21.36 -0.63
N ALA A 21 5.49 -20.76 -0.46
CA ALA A 21 6.74 -21.51 -0.50
C ALA A 21 6.81 -22.61 0.57
N ASN A 22 6.23 -22.35 1.74
CA ASN A 22 6.25 -23.26 2.87
C ASN A 22 5.11 -24.29 2.90
N GLU A 23 4.20 -24.25 1.94
CA GLU A 23 3.13 -25.26 1.80
C GLU A 23 3.69 -26.54 1.16
N GLU A 24 3.08 -27.69 1.48
CA GLU A 24 3.47 -28.97 0.87
C GLU A 24 3.11 -29.07 -0.64
N PRO A 25 3.93 -29.67 -1.49
CA PRO A 25 5.29 -30.09 -1.21
C PRO A 25 6.23 -28.89 -1.02
N ARG A 26 7.09 -28.93 0.02
CA ARG A 26 8.15 -27.95 0.21
C ARG A 26 9.31 -28.27 -0.70
N LEU A 27 9.75 -27.29 -1.44
CA LEU A 27 10.84 -27.43 -2.41
C LEU A 27 11.96 -26.46 -2.04
N GLU A 28 13.20 -26.94 -2.02
CA GLU A 28 14.36 -26.13 -1.65
C GLU A 28 14.63 -24.99 -2.63
N ASN A 29 14.24 -25.18 -3.89
CA ASN A 29 14.45 -24.25 -4.99
C ASN A 29 13.20 -23.44 -5.35
N TYR A 30 12.21 -23.31 -4.43
CA TYR A 30 11.02 -22.50 -4.63
C TYR A 30 10.85 -21.50 -3.50
N HIS A 31 10.89 -20.23 -3.82
CA HIS A 31 10.88 -19.12 -2.90
C HIS A 31 9.73 -18.17 -3.21
N THR A 32 9.16 -17.56 -2.16
CA THR A 32 8.18 -16.50 -2.30
C THR A 32 8.66 -15.24 -1.60
N PHE A 33 8.21 -14.07 -2.08
CA PHE A 33 8.65 -12.81 -1.50
C PHE A 33 7.68 -11.67 -1.78
N MET A 34 7.62 -10.72 -0.86
CA MET A 34 6.84 -9.49 -1.02
C MET A 34 7.36 -8.35 -0.15
N GLY A 35 7.31 -7.11 -0.66
CA GLY A 35 7.55 -5.90 0.12
C GLY A 35 6.39 -5.61 1.07
N ALA A 36 6.67 -5.15 2.29
CA ALA A 36 5.70 -4.74 3.29
C ALA A 36 5.03 -3.40 2.90
N ILE A 37 4.30 -3.40 1.79
CA ILE A 37 3.75 -2.20 1.13
C ILE A 37 2.81 -1.40 2.03
N TYR A 38 2.17 -2.03 3.04
CA TYR A 38 1.33 -1.35 4.01
C TYR A 38 2.06 -0.20 4.74
N GLN A 39 3.40 -0.28 4.92
CA GLN A 39 4.21 0.79 5.49
C GLN A 39 4.23 2.02 4.57
N GLY A 40 4.40 1.81 3.26
CA GLY A 40 4.32 2.85 2.25
C GLY A 40 2.93 3.45 2.15
N ARG A 41 1.89 2.60 2.18
CA ARG A 41 0.47 3.04 2.18
C ARG A 41 0.14 3.91 3.39
N TYR A 42 0.56 3.51 4.59
CA TYR A 42 0.41 4.33 5.80
C TYR A 42 1.11 5.69 5.65
N THR A 43 2.35 5.70 5.18
CA THR A 43 3.14 6.93 4.98
C THR A 43 2.47 7.85 3.93
N ALA A 44 1.97 7.29 2.84
CA ALA A 44 1.20 8.03 1.84
C ALA A 44 -0.13 8.57 2.41
N GLY A 45 -0.77 7.81 3.29
CA GLY A 45 -1.93 8.24 4.06
C GLY A 45 -1.63 9.43 4.97
N VAL A 46 -0.47 9.45 5.64
CA VAL A 46 -0.03 10.62 6.43
C VAL A 46 0.12 11.86 5.55
N ALA A 47 0.69 11.74 4.34
CA ALA A 47 0.79 12.85 3.41
C ALA A 47 -0.60 13.38 2.99
N ALA A 48 -1.54 12.47 2.70
CA ALA A 48 -2.93 12.81 2.39
C ALA A 48 -3.63 13.49 3.57
N GLY A 49 -3.42 12.99 4.80
CA GLY A 49 -3.95 13.59 6.02
C GLY A 49 -3.43 15.01 6.25
N MET A 50 -2.13 15.24 6.02
CA MET A 50 -1.55 16.59 6.07
C MET A 50 -2.22 17.54 5.08
N LYS A 51 -2.53 17.07 3.87
CA LYS A 51 -3.23 17.88 2.87
C LYS A 51 -4.67 18.16 3.26
N LEU A 52 -5.40 17.17 3.75
CA LEU A 52 -6.76 17.35 4.27
C LEU A 52 -6.78 18.35 5.44
N GLN A 53 -5.84 18.24 6.38
CA GLN A 53 -5.75 19.16 7.51
C GLN A 53 -5.49 20.59 7.04
N GLU A 54 -4.60 20.81 6.05
CA GLU A 54 -4.37 22.13 5.46
C GLU A 54 -5.65 22.71 4.86
N LEU A 55 -6.44 21.91 4.13
CA LEU A 55 -7.70 22.36 3.53
C LEU A 55 -8.77 22.69 4.56
N ILE A 56 -8.78 21.99 5.69
CA ILE A 56 -9.65 22.30 6.83
C ILE A 56 -9.20 23.59 7.50
N ASP A 57 -7.91 23.75 7.79
CA ASP A 57 -7.36 24.88 8.52
C ASP A 57 -7.52 26.21 7.78
N ASN A 58 -7.44 26.17 6.45
CA ASN A 58 -7.62 27.36 5.59
C ASN A 58 -9.09 27.61 5.18
N GLY A 59 -10.02 26.74 5.62
CA GLY A 59 -11.46 26.89 5.37
C GLY A 59 -11.91 26.49 3.94
N THR A 60 -11.05 25.82 3.17
CA THR A 60 -11.43 25.31 1.83
C THR A 60 -12.48 24.20 1.93
N ILE A 61 -12.38 23.35 2.96
CA ILE A 61 -13.36 22.32 3.30
C ILE A 61 -13.68 22.35 4.80
N THR A 62 -14.82 21.79 5.19
CA THR A 62 -15.12 21.48 6.61
C THR A 62 -14.57 20.10 6.99
N LYS A 63 -14.57 19.77 8.30
CA LYS A 63 -14.17 18.44 8.76
C LYS A 63 -15.06 17.34 8.18
N GLU A 64 -16.36 17.60 8.05
CA GLU A 64 -17.35 16.65 7.50
C GLU A 64 -17.16 16.42 5.98
N GLN A 65 -16.50 17.36 5.30
CA GLN A 65 -16.14 17.24 3.89
C GLN A 65 -14.79 16.53 3.67
N ALA A 66 -14.05 16.18 4.73
CA ALA A 66 -12.83 15.40 4.63
C ALA A 66 -13.15 13.94 4.29
N LYS A 67 -13.31 13.65 2.99
CA LYS A 67 -13.68 12.33 2.46
C LYS A 67 -12.63 11.82 1.49
N ILE A 68 -12.47 10.49 1.47
CA ILE A 68 -11.53 9.78 0.59
C ILE A 68 -12.31 8.81 -0.28
N GLY A 69 -11.99 8.77 -1.58
CA GLY A 69 -12.38 7.71 -2.50
C GLY A 69 -11.19 6.78 -2.76
N TYR A 70 -11.40 5.48 -2.67
CA TYR A 70 -10.38 4.48 -2.93
C TYR A 70 -10.80 3.50 -4.00
N VAL A 71 -10.08 3.50 -5.13
CA VAL A 71 -10.30 2.57 -6.25
C VAL A 71 -9.44 1.33 -6.01
N ALA A 72 -10.08 0.19 -5.76
CA ALA A 72 -9.47 -1.07 -5.43
C ALA A 72 -9.64 -2.10 -6.54
N ALA A 73 -8.65 -2.97 -6.76
CA ALA A 73 -8.76 -4.03 -7.77
C ALA A 73 -9.68 -5.16 -7.27
N TYR A 74 -9.31 -5.82 -6.18
CA TYR A 74 -10.03 -6.99 -5.64
C TYR A 74 -10.13 -6.92 -4.12
N PRO A 75 -11.11 -7.58 -3.49
CA PRO A 75 -11.21 -7.70 -2.03
C PRO A 75 -10.24 -8.73 -1.43
N TYR A 76 -8.97 -8.72 -1.87
CA TYR A 76 -7.93 -9.57 -1.31
C TYR A 76 -7.26 -8.91 -0.11
N ALA A 77 -6.67 -9.70 0.78
CA ALA A 77 -5.96 -9.20 1.95
C ALA A 77 -4.87 -8.16 1.58
N GLU A 78 -4.16 -8.35 0.47
CA GLU A 78 -3.18 -7.38 -0.05
C GLU A 78 -3.78 -5.99 -0.24
N VAL A 79 -4.95 -5.92 -0.86
CA VAL A 79 -5.65 -4.66 -1.17
C VAL A 79 -6.29 -4.07 0.08
N ILE A 80 -6.93 -4.92 0.92
CA ILE A 80 -7.58 -4.52 2.16
C ILE A 80 -6.55 -3.99 3.16
N SER A 81 -5.45 -4.70 3.37
CA SER A 81 -4.31 -4.25 4.18
C SER A 81 -3.80 -2.89 3.68
N GLY A 82 -3.64 -2.75 2.36
CA GLY A 82 -3.15 -1.52 1.74
C GLY A 82 -4.04 -0.32 1.99
N TYR A 83 -5.34 -0.40 1.72
CA TYR A 83 -6.24 0.74 1.93
C TYR A 83 -6.52 1.01 3.40
N THR A 84 -6.55 -0.01 4.24
CA THR A 84 -6.71 0.17 5.69
C THR A 84 -5.49 0.86 6.28
N ALA A 85 -4.27 0.47 5.89
CA ALA A 85 -3.05 1.17 6.28
C ALA A 85 -3.06 2.64 5.83
N PHE A 86 -3.50 2.91 4.60
CA PHE A 86 -3.67 4.28 4.09
C PHE A 86 -4.66 5.07 4.95
N LEU A 87 -5.85 4.53 5.22
CA LEU A 87 -6.86 5.16 6.08
C LEU A 87 -6.31 5.48 7.47
N LEU A 88 -5.61 4.54 8.11
CA LEU A 88 -5.01 4.73 9.42
C LEU A 88 -3.91 5.79 9.40
N GLY A 89 -3.15 5.89 8.30
CA GLY A 89 -2.21 6.98 8.07
C GLY A 89 -2.90 8.34 8.02
N VAL A 90 -4.01 8.47 7.27
CA VAL A 90 -4.81 9.69 7.23
C VAL A 90 -5.40 10.02 8.61
N ARG A 91 -5.99 9.03 9.29
CA ARG A 91 -6.59 9.19 10.62
C ARG A 91 -5.58 9.56 11.71
N SER A 92 -4.29 9.31 11.51
CA SER A 92 -3.25 9.80 12.42
C SER A 92 -3.12 11.33 12.43
N ILE A 93 -3.67 12.01 11.43
CA ILE A 93 -3.70 13.47 11.26
C ILE A 93 -5.13 14.01 11.37
N VAL A 94 -6.09 13.40 10.65
CA VAL A 94 -7.52 13.77 10.64
C VAL A 94 -8.34 12.57 11.13
N PRO A 95 -8.61 12.45 12.45
CA PRO A 95 -9.15 11.21 13.06
C PRO A 95 -10.51 10.76 12.52
N ASP A 96 -11.39 11.71 12.16
CA ASP A 96 -12.79 11.45 11.80
C ASP A 96 -13.00 11.26 10.28
N VAL A 97 -11.92 11.15 9.50
CA VAL A 97 -12.01 10.99 8.06
C VAL A 97 -12.75 9.71 7.67
N VAL A 98 -13.60 9.82 6.65
CA VAL A 98 -14.33 8.70 6.06
C VAL A 98 -13.72 8.33 4.71
N MET A 99 -13.59 7.04 4.47
CA MET A 99 -13.11 6.49 3.20
C MET A 99 -14.16 5.55 2.59
N SER A 100 -14.50 5.79 1.32
CA SER A 100 -15.34 4.90 0.51
C SER A 100 -14.46 4.08 -0.43
N VAL A 101 -14.74 2.78 -0.57
CA VAL A 101 -13.97 1.86 -1.41
C VAL A 101 -14.89 1.27 -2.49
N ARG A 102 -14.41 1.19 -3.74
CA ARG A 102 -15.06 0.45 -4.84
C ARG A 102 -14.07 -0.49 -5.50
N TYR A 103 -14.54 -1.71 -5.77
CA TYR A 103 -13.75 -2.75 -6.42
C TYR A 103 -14.07 -2.83 -7.91
N THR A 104 -13.03 -2.76 -8.74
CA THR A 104 -13.15 -2.96 -10.19
C THR A 104 -13.27 -4.43 -10.57
N ASN A 105 -12.87 -5.34 -9.69
CA ASN A 105 -12.68 -6.77 -9.94
C ASN A 105 -11.73 -7.04 -11.13
N ASN A 106 -10.79 -6.12 -11.32
CA ASN A 106 -9.74 -6.19 -12.35
C ASN A 106 -8.55 -5.34 -11.89
N TRP A 107 -7.33 -5.81 -12.13
CA TRP A 107 -6.12 -5.04 -11.85
C TRP A 107 -5.93 -3.89 -12.84
N ASN A 108 -6.34 -4.06 -14.09
CA ASN A 108 -6.07 -3.13 -15.18
C ASN A 108 -7.35 -2.87 -16.01
N ASP A 109 -8.20 -1.97 -15.52
CA ASP A 109 -9.41 -1.50 -16.20
C ASP A 109 -9.52 0.03 -16.13
N TYR A 110 -8.81 0.69 -17.05
CA TYR A 110 -8.75 2.14 -17.12
C TYR A 110 -10.13 2.83 -17.09
N LEU A 111 -11.10 2.28 -17.82
CA LEU A 111 -12.43 2.92 -17.94
C LEU A 111 -13.21 2.83 -16.62
N THR A 112 -13.20 1.67 -15.98
CA THR A 112 -13.87 1.46 -14.70
C THR A 112 -13.15 2.21 -13.56
N GLU A 113 -11.83 2.20 -13.54
CA GLU A 113 -11.05 2.94 -12.54
C GLU A 113 -11.30 4.44 -12.65
N LYS A 114 -11.27 5.01 -13.87
CA LYS A 114 -11.57 6.43 -14.13
C LYS A 114 -13.01 6.78 -13.73
N LYS A 115 -13.98 5.91 -14.07
CA LYS A 115 -15.38 6.08 -13.71
C LYS A 115 -15.57 6.14 -12.19
N TYR A 116 -15.00 5.20 -11.45
CA TYR A 116 -15.14 5.16 -9.99
C TYR A 116 -14.47 6.37 -9.32
N ALA A 117 -13.30 6.79 -9.79
CA ALA A 117 -12.67 8.00 -9.30
C ALA A 117 -13.55 9.24 -9.51
N LYS A 118 -14.17 9.34 -10.71
CA LYS A 118 -15.12 10.44 -11.00
C LYS A 118 -16.34 10.40 -10.09
N GLU A 119 -16.93 9.22 -9.87
CA GLU A 119 -18.09 9.05 -8.96
C GLU A 119 -17.71 9.47 -7.54
N PHE A 120 -16.52 9.11 -7.02
CA PHE A 120 -16.05 9.57 -5.72
C PHE A 120 -15.90 11.10 -5.65
N ILE A 121 -15.38 11.72 -6.71
CA ILE A 121 -15.27 13.19 -6.81
C ILE A 121 -16.66 13.82 -6.77
N ASP A 122 -17.61 13.28 -7.53
CA ASP A 122 -19.01 13.75 -7.57
C ASP A 122 -19.70 13.57 -6.18
N GLU A 123 -19.27 12.59 -5.37
CA GLU A 123 -19.72 12.36 -3.98
C GLU A 123 -19.00 13.26 -2.95
N GLY A 124 -18.11 14.13 -3.40
CA GLY A 124 -17.38 15.09 -2.59
C GLY A 124 -16.10 14.55 -1.94
N CYS A 125 -15.51 13.47 -2.47
CA CYS A 125 -14.19 13.04 -2.02
C CYS A 125 -13.12 14.02 -2.50
N VAL A 126 -12.25 14.43 -1.60
CA VAL A 126 -11.16 15.39 -1.82
C VAL A 126 -9.83 14.69 -2.09
N ILE A 127 -9.65 13.52 -1.54
CA ILE A 127 -8.52 12.64 -1.83
C ILE A 127 -9.03 11.42 -2.57
N ILE A 128 -8.40 11.11 -3.69
CA ILE A 128 -8.58 9.85 -4.40
C ILE A 128 -7.30 9.04 -4.23
N SER A 129 -7.44 7.74 -4.00
CA SER A 129 -6.31 6.82 -4.02
C SER A 129 -6.69 5.54 -4.74
N GLN A 130 -5.71 4.72 -5.07
CA GLN A 130 -5.93 3.48 -5.81
C GLN A 130 -5.04 2.34 -5.31
N HIS A 131 -5.51 1.11 -5.58
CA HIS A 131 -4.76 -0.13 -5.51
C HIS A 131 -5.17 -0.96 -6.74
N SER A 132 -4.83 -0.42 -7.89
CA SER A 132 -5.10 -0.89 -9.25
C SER A 132 -4.05 -0.27 -10.19
N ASP A 133 -3.94 -0.72 -11.43
CA ASP A 133 -2.71 -0.58 -12.23
C ASP A 133 -2.81 0.47 -13.35
N THR A 134 -3.89 1.28 -13.43
CA THR A 134 -4.01 2.24 -14.52
C THR A 134 -3.91 3.70 -14.08
N THR A 135 -3.75 4.59 -15.07
CA THR A 135 -3.78 6.03 -14.87
C THR A 135 -5.19 6.62 -14.80
N GLY A 136 -6.23 5.77 -14.81
CA GLY A 136 -7.64 6.19 -14.82
C GLY A 136 -8.00 7.16 -13.70
N PRO A 137 -7.73 6.84 -12.42
CA PRO A 137 -8.01 7.72 -11.29
C PRO A 137 -7.27 9.07 -11.36
N ALA A 138 -5.99 9.05 -11.72
CA ALA A 138 -5.20 10.26 -11.89
C ALA A 138 -5.76 11.17 -13.00
N THR A 139 -6.15 10.56 -14.13
CA THR A 139 -6.79 11.29 -15.24
C THR A 139 -8.14 11.90 -14.82
N ALA A 140 -8.92 11.23 -13.96
CA ALA A 140 -10.17 11.77 -13.45
C ALA A 140 -9.92 13.00 -12.55
N CYS A 141 -8.94 12.91 -11.63
CA CYS A 141 -8.57 14.03 -10.75
C CYS A 141 -8.10 15.25 -11.54
N GLU A 142 -7.19 15.06 -12.49
CA GLU A 142 -6.62 16.16 -13.27
C GLU A 142 -7.63 16.82 -14.21
N ALA A 143 -8.61 16.07 -14.70
CA ALA A 143 -9.67 16.57 -15.55
C ALA A 143 -10.84 17.23 -14.80
N THR A 144 -10.77 17.27 -13.46
CA THR A 144 -11.86 17.80 -12.63
C THR A 144 -11.83 19.34 -12.66
N ASP A 145 -12.98 19.94 -13.04
CA ASP A 145 -13.26 21.36 -12.93
C ASP A 145 -14.26 21.56 -11.77
N SER A 146 -13.73 21.60 -10.56
CA SER A 146 -14.51 21.73 -9.32
C SER A 146 -13.97 22.86 -8.45
N ASP A 147 -14.88 23.59 -7.79
CA ASP A 147 -14.51 24.63 -6.81
C ASP A 147 -13.74 24.02 -5.60
N THR A 148 -13.98 22.74 -5.30
CA THR A 148 -13.23 22.01 -4.27
C THR A 148 -12.07 21.28 -4.93
N PRO A 149 -10.82 21.51 -4.50
CA PRO A 149 -9.66 20.85 -5.07
C PRO A 149 -9.65 19.36 -4.74
N VAL A 150 -9.18 18.55 -5.69
CA VAL A 150 -9.06 17.08 -5.56
C VAL A 150 -7.62 16.68 -5.78
N TYR A 151 -7.14 15.69 -5.03
CA TYR A 151 -5.76 15.19 -5.11
C TYR A 151 -5.71 13.68 -5.26
N ILE A 152 -4.74 13.19 -6.04
CA ILE A 152 -4.50 11.76 -6.23
C ILE A 152 -3.26 11.31 -5.45
N VAL A 153 -3.39 10.18 -4.76
CA VAL A 153 -2.29 9.42 -4.17
C VAL A 153 -2.17 8.09 -4.89
N SER A 154 -1.08 7.90 -5.62
CA SER A 154 -0.90 6.75 -6.52
C SER A 154 -0.36 5.48 -5.84
N TYR A 155 -0.31 4.41 -6.61
CA TYR A 155 0.21 3.10 -6.22
C TYR A 155 1.21 2.59 -7.27
N ASN A 156 2.35 2.12 -6.82
CA ASN A 156 3.48 1.55 -7.57
C ASN A 156 4.12 2.47 -8.62
N GLU A 157 3.36 3.33 -9.28
CA GLU A 157 3.86 4.20 -10.34
C GLU A 157 3.55 5.67 -10.03
N SER A 158 4.46 6.57 -10.43
CA SER A 158 4.22 8.01 -10.33
C SER A 158 3.18 8.45 -11.35
N MET A 159 2.24 9.25 -10.88
CA MET A 159 1.23 9.88 -11.73
C MET A 159 1.51 11.38 -11.99
N ALA A 160 2.70 11.88 -11.64
CA ALA A 160 3.06 13.29 -11.80
C ALA A 160 2.95 13.78 -13.24
N ASN A 161 3.27 12.93 -14.22
CA ASN A 161 3.16 13.28 -15.64
C ASN A 161 1.70 13.27 -16.17
N VAL A 162 0.80 12.56 -15.49
CA VAL A 162 -0.62 12.43 -15.87
C VAL A 162 -1.48 13.44 -15.15
N ALA A 163 -1.12 13.73 -13.91
CA ALA A 163 -1.88 14.60 -13.02
C ALA A 163 -0.96 15.64 -12.33
N PRO A 164 -0.27 16.51 -13.11
CA PRO A 164 0.76 17.41 -12.57
C PRO A 164 0.25 18.40 -11.52
N THR A 165 -1.03 18.75 -11.55
CA THR A 165 -1.64 19.72 -10.63
C THR A 165 -2.37 19.08 -9.46
N THR A 166 -2.68 17.77 -9.54
CA THR A 166 -3.46 17.05 -8.53
C THR A 166 -2.69 15.89 -7.88
N TYR A 167 -1.61 15.40 -8.50
CA TYR A 167 -0.77 14.36 -7.90
C TYR A 167 -0.09 14.87 -6.63
N LEU A 168 -0.25 14.12 -5.54
CA LEU A 168 0.37 14.44 -4.25
C LEU A 168 1.65 13.63 -4.00
N THR A 169 1.55 12.33 -4.02
CA THR A 169 2.63 11.34 -3.81
C THR A 169 2.12 9.93 -4.09
N GLY A 170 2.96 8.94 -3.88
CA GLY A 170 2.62 7.51 -3.90
C GLY A 170 3.67 6.68 -3.18
N CYS A 171 3.53 5.38 -3.24
CA CYS A 171 4.54 4.43 -2.76
C CYS A 171 4.61 3.23 -3.70
N LYS A 172 5.75 2.53 -3.66
CA LYS A 172 6.00 1.35 -4.47
C LYS A 172 6.73 0.27 -3.69
N ILE A 173 6.61 -0.98 -4.15
CA ILE A 173 7.54 -2.03 -3.78
C ILE A 173 8.80 -1.86 -4.63
N ASN A 174 9.95 -1.85 -3.99
CA ASN A 174 11.24 -1.89 -4.65
C ASN A 174 11.74 -3.33 -4.68
N TRP A 175 11.69 -3.93 -5.85
CA TRP A 175 12.07 -5.32 -6.05
C TRP A 175 13.59 -5.53 -6.14
N GLU A 176 14.36 -4.45 -6.35
CA GLU A 176 15.81 -4.50 -6.60
C GLU A 176 16.59 -5.21 -5.49
N PRO A 177 16.39 -4.94 -4.18
CA PRO A 177 17.19 -5.58 -3.13
C PRO A 177 17.03 -7.11 -3.12
N TYR A 178 15.80 -7.61 -3.33
CA TYR A 178 15.57 -9.05 -3.41
C TYR A 178 16.19 -9.66 -4.66
N VAL A 179 15.87 -9.12 -5.83
CA VAL A 179 16.31 -9.69 -7.12
C VAL A 179 17.84 -9.68 -7.21
N THR A 180 18.48 -8.59 -6.82
CA THR A 180 19.96 -8.50 -6.78
C THR A 180 20.55 -9.51 -5.81
N GLY A 181 19.98 -9.62 -4.61
CA GLY A 181 20.41 -10.56 -3.58
C GLY A 181 20.27 -12.04 -4.02
N VAL A 182 19.19 -12.38 -4.72
CA VAL A 182 18.98 -13.73 -5.30
C VAL A 182 20.06 -14.03 -6.32
N VAL A 183 20.31 -13.13 -7.28
CA VAL A 183 21.37 -13.32 -8.29
C VAL A 183 22.73 -13.50 -7.64
N GLU A 184 23.04 -12.67 -6.63
CA GLU A 184 24.29 -12.82 -5.89
C GLU A 184 24.39 -14.16 -5.13
N SER A 185 23.26 -14.64 -4.58
CA SER A 185 23.23 -15.93 -3.86
C SER A 185 23.58 -17.08 -4.79
N VAL A 186 22.92 -17.13 -5.94
CA VAL A 186 23.17 -18.16 -6.97
C VAL A 186 24.62 -18.11 -7.48
N LEU A 187 25.13 -16.92 -7.79
CA LEU A 187 26.51 -16.75 -8.27
C LEU A 187 27.58 -17.15 -7.23
N LYS A 188 27.25 -17.08 -5.95
CA LYS A 188 28.15 -17.39 -4.84
C LYS A 188 27.89 -18.76 -4.20
N ASP A 189 26.99 -19.57 -4.78
CA ASP A 189 26.55 -20.86 -4.25
C ASP A 189 26.12 -20.76 -2.77
N LYS A 190 25.25 -19.77 -2.48
CA LYS A 190 24.67 -19.52 -1.16
C LYS A 190 23.17 -19.67 -1.17
N LYS A 191 22.60 -20.00 -0.03
CA LYS A 191 21.14 -19.95 0.15
C LYS A 191 20.62 -18.51 0.06
N ILE A 192 19.49 -18.33 -0.59
CA ILE A 192 18.85 -17.03 -0.76
C ILE A 192 18.51 -16.42 0.59
N GLU A 193 17.92 -17.19 1.48
CA GLU A 193 17.46 -16.77 2.81
C GLU A 193 18.60 -16.39 3.77
N GLU A 194 19.81 -16.82 3.49
CA GLU A 194 21.00 -16.45 4.27
C GLU A 194 21.70 -15.20 3.74
N ASN A 195 21.48 -14.84 2.46
CA ASN A 195 22.19 -13.73 1.81
C ASN A 195 21.32 -12.50 1.60
N VAL A 196 20.02 -12.68 1.28
CA VAL A 196 19.08 -11.58 1.14
C VAL A 196 18.64 -11.09 2.52
N LYS A 197 18.60 -9.79 2.72
CA LYS A 197 18.13 -9.18 3.98
C LYS A 197 16.62 -9.03 4.00
N GLY A 198 16.01 -9.44 5.10
CA GLY A 198 14.58 -9.34 5.31
C GLY A 198 14.11 -10.23 6.46
N ASN A 199 12.80 -10.24 6.70
CA ASN A 199 12.15 -11.21 7.57
C ASN A 199 12.02 -12.53 6.81
N VAL A 200 12.57 -13.60 7.35
CA VAL A 200 12.63 -14.93 6.73
C VAL A 200 11.71 -15.89 7.47
N VAL A 201 10.77 -16.49 6.76
CA VAL A 201 9.91 -17.55 7.26
C VAL A 201 10.02 -18.74 6.30
N GLY A 202 10.93 -19.69 6.61
CA GLY A 202 11.27 -20.77 5.67
C GLY A 202 11.80 -20.20 4.34
N ASN A 203 11.17 -20.54 3.22
CA ASN A 203 11.51 -20.01 1.89
C ASN A 203 10.62 -18.81 1.48
N ASP A 204 9.97 -18.16 2.43
CA ASP A 204 9.19 -16.94 2.21
C ASP A 204 9.89 -15.75 2.87
N MET A 205 10.05 -14.64 2.14
CA MET A 205 10.81 -13.48 2.59
C MET A 205 10.06 -12.17 2.37
N GLY A 206 10.08 -11.30 3.37
CA GLY A 206 9.50 -9.97 3.27
C GLY A 206 10.35 -8.89 3.94
N ALA A 207 10.28 -7.67 3.44
CA ALA A 207 10.92 -6.53 4.09
C ALA A 207 10.18 -5.22 3.78
N GLY A 208 10.44 -4.21 4.60
CA GLY A 208 9.83 -2.89 4.48
C GLY A 208 10.85 -1.79 4.18
N PHE A 209 10.61 -0.61 4.77
CA PHE A 209 11.52 0.54 4.63
C PHE A 209 12.91 0.28 5.19
N GLU A 210 13.06 -0.59 6.18
CA GLU A 210 14.35 -0.84 6.82
C GLU A 210 15.35 -1.39 5.81
N GLU A 211 14.94 -2.38 5.02
CA GLU A 211 15.78 -3.05 4.04
C GLU A 211 15.62 -2.47 2.61
N GLY A 212 14.86 -1.38 2.48
CA GLY A 212 14.66 -0.69 1.21
C GLY A 212 13.75 -1.39 0.21
N TRP A 213 12.90 -2.34 0.66
CA TRP A 213 11.93 -3.02 -0.22
C TRP A 213 10.65 -2.23 -0.43
N VAL A 214 10.45 -1.17 0.34
CA VAL A 214 9.38 -0.20 0.17
C VAL A 214 9.99 1.17 0.02
N GLU A 215 9.51 1.93 -0.96
CA GLU A 215 9.93 3.30 -1.24
C GLU A 215 8.73 4.22 -1.40
N MET A 216 8.88 5.48 -1.01
CA MET A 216 7.96 6.52 -1.40
C MET A 216 8.33 7.02 -2.78
N LEU A 217 7.31 7.26 -3.60
CA LEU A 217 7.46 8.03 -4.84
C LEU A 217 7.65 9.52 -4.50
N GLU A 218 7.99 10.31 -5.49
CA GLU A 218 8.21 11.73 -5.30
C GLU A 218 7.01 12.44 -4.67
N LEU A 219 7.28 13.37 -3.77
CA LEU A 219 6.29 14.29 -3.24
C LEU A 219 6.18 15.49 -4.19
N ASN A 220 4.99 15.80 -4.69
CA ASN A 220 4.74 17.03 -5.41
C ASN A 220 4.68 18.21 -4.42
N GLU A 221 5.80 18.86 -4.22
CA GLU A 221 5.93 19.97 -3.25
C GLU A 221 5.09 21.20 -3.62
N LEU A 222 4.59 21.27 -4.87
CA LEU A 222 3.70 22.37 -5.30
C LEU A 222 2.29 22.25 -4.73
N VAL A 223 1.84 21.01 -4.49
CA VAL A 223 0.49 20.73 -3.95
C VAL A 223 0.51 20.24 -2.51
N ALA A 224 1.62 19.71 -2.05
CA ALA A 224 1.75 19.18 -0.69
C ALA A 224 1.62 20.27 0.37
N ALA A 225 0.97 19.95 1.48
CA ALA A 225 0.91 20.80 2.65
C ALA A 225 2.31 21.07 3.21
N LYS A 226 2.50 22.25 3.81
CA LYS A 226 3.78 22.59 4.43
C LYS A 226 4.18 21.58 5.51
N GLY A 227 5.41 21.08 5.45
CA GLY A 227 5.95 20.12 6.40
C GLY A 227 5.68 18.66 6.09
N THR A 228 4.92 18.33 5.03
CA THR A 228 4.59 16.95 4.63
C THR A 228 5.84 16.10 4.45
N LYS A 229 6.85 16.59 3.74
CA LYS A 229 8.12 15.86 3.51
C LYS A 229 8.82 15.45 4.82
N ALA A 230 8.89 16.39 5.77
CA ALA A 230 9.50 16.14 7.07
C ALA A 230 8.69 15.11 7.88
N LYS A 231 7.34 15.19 7.82
CA LYS A 231 6.45 14.26 8.51
C LYS A 231 6.53 12.85 7.91
N MET A 232 6.57 12.73 6.58
CA MET A 232 6.80 11.44 5.92
C MET A 232 8.13 10.82 6.34
N GLN A 233 9.21 11.61 6.40
CA GLN A 233 10.52 11.13 6.81
C GLN A 233 10.54 10.69 8.30
N GLU A 234 9.82 11.39 9.18
CA GLU A 234 9.62 10.99 10.58
C GLU A 234 8.95 9.61 10.65
N VAL A 235 7.90 9.39 9.87
CA VAL A 235 7.16 8.11 9.79
C VAL A 235 8.06 7.00 9.27
N ILE A 236 8.78 7.21 8.18
CA ILE A 236 9.74 6.24 7.62
C ILE A 236 10.79 5.85 8.67
N ASN A 237 11.33 6.85 9.36
CA ASN A 237 12.29 6.59 10.44
C ASN A 237 11.66 5.86 11.64
N GLY A 238 10.37 6.06 11.87
CA GLY A 238 9.60 5.31 12.86
C GLY A 238 9.49 3.82 12.50
N PHE A 239 9.20 3.51 11.25
CA PHE A 239 9.18 2.13 10.74
C PHE A 239 10.56 1.47 10.86
N LYS A 240 11.61 2.13 10.35
CA LYS A 240 13.00 1.62 10.45
C LYS A 240 13.46 1.33 11.88
N LYS A 241 12.83 1.92 12.87
CA LYS A 241 13.14 1.72 14.31
C LYS A 241 12.13 0.80 15.00
N GLY A 242 11.18 0.19 14.27
CA GLY A 242 10.14 -0.65 14.84
C GLY A 242 9.19 0.07 15.81
N LYS A 243 9.03 1.41 15.67
CA LYS A 243 8.22 2.23 16.58
C LYS A 243 6.79 2.44 16.12
N ILE A 244 6.47 2.10 14.88
CA ILE A 244 5.13 2.27 14.31
C ILE A 244 4.52 0.89 14.09
N GLN A 245 3.38 0.68 14.75
CA GLN A 245 2.48 -0.42 14.47
C GLN A 245 1.25 0.16 13.78
N VAL A 246 1.02 -0.22 12.52
CA VAL A 246 -0.03 0.36 11.68
C VAL A 246 -1.42 -0.05 12.15
N PHE A 247 -1.66 -1.36 12.24
CA PHE A 247 -2.98 -1.91 12.58
C PHE A 247 -3.17 -1.92 14.10
N GLN A 248 -3.28 -0.73 14.68
CA GLN A 248 -3.50 -0.51 16.10
C GLN A 248 -4.40 0.73 16.32
N GLY A 249 -5.26 0.68 17.33
CA GLY A 249 -6.14 1.78 17.72
C GLY A 249 -7.48 1.31 18.29
N ASP A 250 -8.37 2.24 18.59
CA ASP A 250 -9.72 1.94 19.07
C ASP A 250 -10.65 1.62 17.89
N TYR A 251 -10.35 0.53 17.20
CA TYR A 251 -11.10 0.06 16.05
C TYR A 251 -11.44 -1.42 16.19
N ILE A 252 -12.57 -1.80 15.63
CA ILE A 252 -12.95 -3.19 15.40
C ILE A 252 -13.09 -3.37 13.90
N GLY A 253 -12.20 -4.16 13.33
CA GLY A 253 -12.29 -4.57 11.94
C GLY A 253 -13.22 -5.78 11.80
N VAL A 254 -13.91 -5.86 10.67
CA VAL A 254 -14.85 -6.93 10.34
C VAL A 254 -14.44 -7.56 9.02
N ASP A 255 -14.38 -8.89 8.98
CA ASP A 255 -14.20 -9.60 7.70
C ASP A 255 -15.45 -9.38 6.81
N PRO A 256 -15.29 -8.83 5.61
CA PRO A 256 -16.43 -8.60 4.71
C PRO A 256 -17.12 -9.88 4.24
N GLU A 257 -16.43 -11.04 4.30
CA GLU A 257 -16.98 -12.35 3.90
C GLU A 257 -17.62 -13.09 5.08
N ASP A 258 -17.16 -12.86 6.31
CA ASP A 258 -17.77 -13.40 7.54
C ASP A 258 -17.91 -12.30 8.61
N PRO A 259 -19.10 -11.67 8.74
CA PRO A 259 -19.34 -10.62 9.73
C PRO A 259 -19.16 -11.05 11.21
N LYS A 260 -18.99 -12.34 11.48
CA LYS A 260 -18.69 -12.86 12.84
C LYS A 260 -17.19 -12.89 13.12
N ASP A 261 -16.37 -12.91 12.09
CA ASP A 261 -14.93 -12.78 12.23
C ASP A 261 -14.56 -11.29 12.38
N THR A 262 -14.04 -10.96 13.56
CA THR A 262 -13.72 -9.58 13.91
C THR A 262 -12.32 -9.48 14.51
N CYS A 263 -11.62 -8.42 14.18
CA CYS A 263 -10.31 -8.09 14.72
C CYS A 263 -10.37 -6.84 15.60
N ASN A 264 -10.01 -6.97 16.88
CA ASN A 264 -9.95 -5.83 17.80
C ASN A 264 -8.54 -5.22 17.80
N LEU A 265 -8.40 -4.09 17.13
CA LEU A 265 -7.12 -3.41 16.94
C LEU A 265 -6.59 -2.70 18.20
N LYS A 266 -7.33 -2.66 19.33
CA LYS A 266 -6.75 -2.25 20.63
C LYS A 266 -5.62 -3.16 21.07
N LYS A 267 -5.64 -4.43 20.66
CA LYS A 267 -4.57 -5.40 20.92
C LYS A 267 -3.42 -5.30 19.92
N GLY A 268 -3.64 -4.57 18.84
CA GLY A 268 -2.76 -4.55 17.67
C GLY A 268 -2.88 -5.80 16.81
N TYR A 269 -2.56 -5.63 15.53
CA TYR A 269 -2.38 -6.75 14.57
C TYR A 269 -1.01 -6.58 13.91
N ILE A 270 -0.22 -7.64 13.89
CA ILE A 270 1.12 -7.63 13.29
C ILE A 270 0.99 -8.20 11.88
N GLU A 271 1.09 -7.32 10.89
CA GLU A 271 1.15 -7.72 9.49
C GLU A 271 2.52 -8.35 9.18
N ASN A 272 2.52 -9.33 8.31
CA ASN A 272 3.74 -10.04 7.87
C ASN A 272 4.50 -10.81 8.98
N GLU A 273 3.83 -11.18 10.08
CA GLU A 273 4.48 -11.96 11.15
C GLU A 273 4.94 -13.33 10.66
N ASN A 274 4.08 -14.03 9.89
CA ASN A 274 4.31 -15.40 9.44
C ASN A 274 4.26 -15.56 7.91
N SER A 275 4.17 -14.48 7.18
CA SER A 275 4.04 -14.46 5.71
C SER A 275 4.56 -13.15 5.14
N SER A 276 5.20 -13.20 3.98
CA SER A 276 5.60 -12.00 3.25
C SER A 276 4.40 -11.29 2.63
N ALA A 277 3.41 -12.05 2.15
CA ALA A 277 2.16 -11.49 1.65
C ALA A 277 1.27 -10.98 2.81
N PRO A 278 0.54 -9.87 2.61
CA PRO A 278 -0.38 -9.35 3.60
C PRO A 278 -1.47 -10.35 3.98
N THR A 279 -1.84 -10.34 5.26
CA THR A 279 -2.85 -11.22 5.85
C THR A 279 -4.02 -10.44 6.48
N PHE A 280 -3.85 -9.14 6.72
CA PHE A 280 -4.90 -8.29 7.25
C PHE A 280 -6.02 -8.10 6.22
N HIS A 281 -7.21 -8.63 6.51
CA HIS A 281 -8.37 -8.63 5.60
C HIS A 281 -9.63 -8.01 6.21
N TYR A 282 -9.50 -7.26 7.29
CA TYR A 282 -10.62 -6.65 7.99
C TYR A 282 -10.89 -5.21 7.51
N VAL A 283 -12.16 -4.87 7.34
CA VAL A 283 -12.64 -3.52 7.01
C VAL A 283 -12.96 -2.77 8.31
N LEU A 284 -12.59 -1.48 8.40
CA LEU A 284 -12.80 -0.60 9.56
C LEU A 284 -14.01 0.31 9.38
#